data_50045a22d75e848b83d39e6d688d03a7
#
_entry.id   50045a22d75e848b83d39e6d688d03a7
#
_cell.length_a   1.000
_cell.length_b   1.000
_cell.length_c   1.000
_cell.angle_alpha   90.00
_cell.angle_beta   90.00
_cell.angle_gamma   90.00
#
_symmetry.space_group_name_H-M   'P 1'
#
loop_
_entity.id
_entity.type
_entity.pdbx_description
1 polymer ?
#
loop_
_entity_poly.entity_id
_entity_poly.type
_entity_poly.pdbx_seq_one_letter_code
_entity_poly.pdbx_strand_id
1 'polypeptide(L)'
;MDWYYPNYTNDMWRILGLCFFGDKLRFVDEAHKTYRLDELKRFLEEVGIAIYDTCLRVRRTTGTASDKDLEVVERADLDGLLRALPQCRGVVAAGQLATSLFTDHYGIDARTMRMGDHCDFTFDGRTVSLYRQPSSSRAFPMRLEQKATYYKSMFEDLGLMASWRPDIL
;
A
#
# COMPACT_ATOMS: atom_id res chain seq x y z
N MET A 1 -1.95 -4.84 17.28
CA MET A 1 -2.00 -5.77 16.13
C MET A 1 -0.56 -6.01 15.67
N ASP A 2 -0.13 -7.26 15.58
CA ASP A 2 1.21 -7.64 15.11
C ASP A 2 1.15 -8.04 13.64
N TRP A 3 1.06 -7.05 12.77
CA TRP A 3 0.97 -7.19 11.32
C TRP A 3 1.25 -5.85 10.64
N TYR A 4 1.14 -5.74 9.30
CA TYR A 4 1.38 -4.50 8.54
C TYR A 4 0.50 -3.35 9.03
N TYR A 5 1.04 -2.13 9.00
CA TYR A 5 0.36 -0.91 9.46
C TYR A 5 -0.30 -1.04 10.85
N PRO A 6 0.44 -1.51 11.89
CA PRO A 6 -0.12 -1.81 13.20
C PRO A 6 -0.59 -0.58 13.97
N ASN A 7 -0.07 0.59 13.62
CA ASN A 7 -0.38 1.82 14.33
C ASN A 7 -1.84 2.23 14.09
N TYR A 8 -2.63 2.29 15.16
CA TYR A 8 -4.03 2.68 15.12
C TYR A 8 -4.28 4.05 14.48
N THR A 9 -3.31 4.95 14.51
CA THR A 9 -3.38 6.26 13.86
C THR A 9 -3.01 6.22 12.37
N ASN A 10 -2.56 5.08 11.80
CA ASN A 10 -2.33 4.95 10.37
C ASN A 10 -3.66 4.86 9.62
N ASP A 11 -3.72 5.42 8.42
CA ASP A 11 -4.96 5.51 7.65
C ASP A 11 -5.16 4.32 6.67
N MET A 12 -4.18 3.42 6.47
CA MET A 12 -4.26 2.40 5.42
C MET A 12 -5.56 1.59 5.47
N TRP A 13 -5.89 1.03 6.61
CA TRP A 13 -7.09 0.21 6.74
C TRP A 13 -8.39 0.99 6.68
N ARG A 14 -8.35 2.28 7.02
CA ARG A 14 -9.47 3.20 6.84
C ARG A 14 -9.67 3.59 5.37
N ILE A 15 -8.56 3.73 4.63
CA ILE A 15 -8.60 3.97 3.17
C ILE A 15 -9.29 2.78 2.48
N LEU A 16 -8.88 1.53 2.79
CA LEU A 16 -9.52 0.35 2.22
C LEU A 16 -11.01 0.25 2.60
N GLY A 17 -11.36 0.53 3.85
CA GLY A 17 -12.76 0.58 4.29
C GLY A 17 -13.59 1.58 3.49
N LEU A 18 -13.07 2.79 3.26
CA LEU A 18 -13.73 3.81 2.43
C LEU A 18 -13.85 3.38 0.98
N CYS A 19 -12.77 2.84 0.39
CA CYS A 19 -12.75 2.46 -1.02
C CYS A 19 -13.76 1.36 -1.35
N PHE A 20 -13.80 0.29 -0.57
CA PHE A 20 -14.56 -0.92 -0.88
C PHE A 20 -15.94 -0.98 -0.22
N PHE A 21 -16.13 -0.31 0.92
CA PHE A 21 -17.38 -0.39 1.70
C PHE A 21 -18.03 0.97 1.94
N GLY A 22 -17.38 2.09 1.60
CA GLY A 22 -17.86 3.42 1.96
C GLY A 22 -17.82 3.71 3.47
N ASP A 23 -17.17 2.84 4.25
CA ASP A 23 -17.09 2.91 5.72
C ASP A 23 -15.63 2.89 6.19
N LYS A 24 -15.14 4.01 6.70
CA LYS A 24 -13.78 4.11 7.27
C LYS A 24 -13.55 3.27 8.52
N LEU A 25 -14.61 2.83 9.18
CA LEU A 25 -14.54 2.04 10.40
C LEU A 25 -14.69 0.53 10.14
N ARG A 26 -14.90 0.11 8.88
CA ARG A 26 -15.15 -1.28 8.51
C ARG A 26 -14.19 -2.28 9.16
N PHE A 27 -12.91 -1.94 9.21
CA PHE A 27 -11.86 -2.80 9.78
C PHE A 27 -11.35 -2.31 11.16
N VAL A 28 -11.98 -1.30 11.74
CA VAL A 28 -11.53 -0.67 12.97
C VAL A 28 -12.24 -1.26 14.19
N ASP A 29 -11.47 -1.66 15.20
CA ASP A 29 -11.94 -1.95 16.55
C ASP A 29 -11.66 -0.73 17.43
N GLU A 30 -12.68 0.13 17.59
CA GLU A 30 -12.56 1.36 18.35
C GLU A 30 -12.41 1.11 19.85
N ALA A 31 -13.04 0.04 20.38
CA ALA A 31 -13.00 -0.28 21.78
C ALA A 31 -11.59 -0.66 22.26
N HIS A 32 -10.85 -1.41 21.45
CA HIS A 32 -9.50 -1.85 21.74
C HIS A 32 -8.41 -1.02 21.06
N LYS A 33 -8.79 0.05 20.32
CA LYS A 33 -7.88 0.89 19.52
C LYS A 33 -6.95 0.08 18.62
N THR A 34 -7.52 -0.88 17.89
CA THR A 34 -6.83 -1.78 16.98
C THR A 34 -7.66 -2.02 15.71
N TYR A 35 -7.36 -3.08 14.97
CA TYR A 35 -8.05 -3.45 13.75
C TYR A 35 -8.54 -4.89 13.83
N ARG A 36 -9.61 -5.20 13.09
CA ARG A 36 -10.21 -6.55 12.95
C ARG A 36 -9.37 -7.38 12.00
N LEU A 37 -8.26 -7.93 12.50
CA LEU A 37 -7.21 -8.54 11.70
C LEU A 37 -7.71 -9.70 10.82
N ASP A 38 -8.55 -10.58 11.38
CA ASP A 38 -9.05 -11.76 10.64
C ASP A 38 -10.00 -11.37 9.49
N GLU A 39 -10.86 -10.36 9.71
CA GLU A 39 -11.72 -9.81 8.67
C GLU A 39 -10.88 -9.13 7.57
N LEU A 40 -9.84 -8.40 7.99
CA LEU A 40 -8.94 -7.70 7.09
C LEU A 40 -8.16 -8.66 6.20
N LYS A 41 -7.61 -9.74 6.75
CA LYS A 41 -6.88 -10.76 6.00
C LYS A 41 -7.79 -11.46 4.98
N ARG A 42 -8.98 -11.89 5.39
CA ARG A 42 -9.97 -12.49 4.47
C ARG A 42 -10.30 -11.55 3.33
N PHE A 43 -10.61 -10.30 3.63
CA PHE A 43 -10.88 -9.27 2.63
C PHE A 43 -9.74 -9.14 1.62
N LEU A 44 -8.49 -9.03 2.08
CA LEU A 44 -7.33 -8.86 1.20
C LEU A 44 -7.12 -10.08 0.29
N GLU A 45 -7.30 -11.29 0.82
CA GLU A 45 -7.26 -12.54 0.04
C GLU A 45 -8.34 -12.57 -1.04
N GLU A 46 -9.58 -12.24 -0.69
CA GLU A 46 -10.72 -12.24 -1.62
C GLU A 46 -10.57 -11.21 -2.74
N VAL A 47 -10.04 -10.03 -2.43
CA VAL A 47 -9.81 -8.97 -3.43
C VAL A 47 -8.53 -9.21 -4.23
N GLY A 48 -7.60 -10.01 -3.73
CA GLY A 48 -6.31 -10.29 -4.37
C GLY A 48 -5.27 -9.19 -4.09
N ILE A 49 -5.24 -8.66 -2.87
CA ILE A 49 -4.26 -7.67 -2.42
C ILE A 49 -3.24 -8.33 -1.49
N ALA A 50 -1.97 -8.36 -1.90
CA ALA A 50 -0.85 -8.73 -1.04
C ALA A 50 -0.20 -7.48 -0.44
N ILE A 51 0.27 -7.59 0.80
CA ILE A 51 0.98 -6.50 1.50
C ILE A 51 2.39 -6.96 1.83
N TYR A 52 3.36 -6.09 1.56
CA TYR A 52 4.75 -6.30 1.97
C TYR A 52 5.48 -4.96 2.16
N ASP A 53 6.60 -4.99 2.87
CA ASP A 53 7.47 -3.83 3.05
C ASP A 53 8.57 -3.79 1.99
N THR A 54 9.00 -2.60 1.56
CA THR A 54 10.12 -2.41 0.63
C THR A 54 11.49 -2.55 1.30
N CYS A 55 11.53 -2.58 2.63
CA CYS A 55 12.74 -2.81 3.42
C CYS A 55 12.44 -3.68 4.65
N LEU A 56 13.38 -4.58 4.97
CA LEU A 56 13.26 -5.51 6.09
C LEU A 56 13.82 -4.92 7.38
N ARG A 57 14.80 -4.02 7.26
CA ARG A 57 15.43 -3.36 8.41
C ARG A 57 15.74 -1.91 8.12
N VAL A 58 15.35 -1.05 9.05
CA VAL A 58 15.66 0.37 9.02
C VAL A 58 16.29 0.77 10.34
N ARG A 59 17.19 1.78 10.30
CA ARG A 59 17.71 2.47 11.47
C ARG A 59 17.10 3.86 11.51
N ARG A 60 16.55 4.26 12.65
CA ARG A 60 16.14 5.64 12.86
C ARG A 60 17.34 6.47 13.27
N THR A 61 17.58 7.57 12.55
CA THR A 61 18.66 8.50 12.83
C THR A 61 18.25 9.59 13.82
N THR A 62 16.94 9.81 13.96
CA THR A 62 16.34 10.74 14.93
C THR A 62 15.15 10.11 15.65
N GLY A 63 14.63 10.76 16.69
CA GLY A 63 13.46 10.31 17.44
C GLY A 63 12.11 10.55 16.76
N THR A 64 12.09 11.02 15.50
CA THR A 64 10.84 11.34 14.80
C THR A 64 10.28 10.15 14.02
N ALA A 65 8.98 10.19 13.69
CA ALA A 65 8.32 9.18 12.88
C ALA A 65 8.41 9.46 11.36
N SER A 66 9.26 10.42 10.96
CA SER A 66 9.42 10.81 9.55
C SER A 66 10.23 9.79 8.77
N ASP A 67 9.81 9.46 7.55
CA ASP A 67 10.55 8.60 6.63
C ASP A 67 11.90 9.22 6.20
N LYS A 68 12.07 10.53 6.33
CA LYS A 68 13.31 11.23 6.06
C LYS A 68 14.44 10.87 7.02
N ASP A 69 14.10 10.38 8.19
CA ASP A 69 15.02 10.02 9.26
C ASP A 69 15.27 8.50 9.31
N LEU A 70 14.91 7.78 8.25
CA LEU A 70 15.14 6.36 8.10
C LEU A 70 16.34 6.07 7.22
N GLU A 71 17.34 5.38 7.76
CA GLU A 71 18.41 4.74 7.02
C GLU A 71 17.99 3.29 6.72
N VAL A 72 17.88 2.94 5.44
CA VAL A 72 17.57 1.56 5.03
C VAL A 72 18.81 0.70 5.20
N VAL A 73 18.75 -0.25 6.12
CA VAL A 73 19.85 -1.19 6.40
C VAL A 73 19.74 -2.45 5.55
N GLU A 74 18.50 -2.92 5.29
CA GLU A 74 18.25 -4.13 4.53
C GLU A 74 17.00 -3.97 3.68
N ARG A 75 17.15 -4.16 2.36
CA ARG A 75 16.03 -4.09 1.40
C ARG A 75 15.30 -5.43 1.33
N ALA A 76 14.02 -5.40 0.99
CA ALA A 76 13.26 -6.61 0.68
C ALA A 76 13.70 -7.23 -0.66
N ASP A 77 13.54 -8.53 -0.80
CA ASP A 77 13.69 -9.25 -2.07
C ASP A 77 12.44 -9.03 -2.95
N LEU A 78 12.41 -7.88 -3.64
CA LEU A 78 11.27 -7.49 -4.49
C LEU A 78 11.10 -8.45 -5.66
N ASP A 79 12.18 -8.98 -6.22
CA ASP A 79 12.12 -9.95 -7.32
C ASP A 79 11.50 -11.26 -6.88
N GLY A 80 11.94 -11.79 -5.73
CA GLY A 80 11.36 -13.00 -5.15
C GLY A 80 9.87 -12.84 -4.85
N LEU A 81 9.46 -11.68 -4.33
CA LEU A 81 8.05 -11.37 -4.10
C LEU A 81 7.24 -11.37 -5.40
N LEU A 82 7.71 -10.70 -6.45
CA LEU A 82 7.00 -10.67 -7.74
C LEU A 82 6.96 -12.03 -8.42
N ARG A 83 7.99 -12.88 -8.27
CA ARG A 83 7.97 -14.28 -8.76
C ARG A 83 6.97 -15.14 -7.99
N ALA A 84 6.83 -14.94 -6.69
CA ALA A 84 5.82 -15.62 -5.88
C ALA A 84 4.38 -15.21 -6.24
N LEU A 85 4.19 -14.08 -6.92
CA LEU A 85 2.90 -13.53 -7.32
C LEU A 85 2.78 -13.43 -8.86
N PRO A 86 2.73 -14.54 -9.61
CA PRO A 86 2.79 -14.54 -11.07
C PRO A 86 1.61 -13.81 -11.74
N GLN A 87 0.49 -13.66 -11.05
CA GLN A 87 -0.70 -12.94 -11.53
C GLN A 87 -0.75 -11.46 -11.09
N CYS A 88 0.27 -10.97 -10.36
CA CYS A 88 0.33 -9.58 -9.96
C CYS A 88 0.41 -8.67 -11.19
N ARG A 89 -0.56 -7.79 -11.35
CA ARG A 89 -0.65 -6.81 -12.45
C ARG A 89 -0.25 -5.41 -12.02
N GLY A 90 -0.33 -5.10 -10.73
CA GLY A 90 0.00 -3.79 -10.21
C GLY A 90 0.74 -3.85 -8.88
N VAL A 91 1.71 -2.97 -8.72
CA VAL A 91 2.43 -2.73 -7.46
C VAL A 91 2.09 -1.33 -6.98
N VAL A 92 1.80 -1.20 -5.71
CA VAL A 92 1.44 0.07 -5.07
C VAL A 92 2.56 0.50 -4.14
N ALA A 93 3.22 1.60 -4.45
CA ALA A 93 4.19 2.24 -3.58
C ALA A 93 3.51 3.35 -2.78
N ALA A 94 3.28 3.11 -1.48
CA ALA A 94 2.61 4.03 -0.57
C ALA A 94 3.60 5.01 0.07
N GLY A 95 3.70 6.21 -0.47
CA GLY A 95 4.60 7.27 0.02
C GLY A 95 5.94 7.32 -0.71
N GLN A 96 6.71 8.37 -0.40
CA GLN A 96 7.94 8.70 -1.14
C GLN A 96 9.04 7.66 -0.98
N LEU A 97 9.28 7.16 0.24
CA LEU A 97 10.36 6.19 0.49
C LEU A 97 10.12 4.88 -0.27
N ALA A 98 8.91 4.31 -0.17
CA ALA A 98 8.56 3.10 -0.87
C ALA A 98 8.68 3.27 -2.39
N THR A 99 8.22 4.42 -2.92
CA THR A 99 8.36 4.75 -4.34
C THR A 99 9.84 4.77 -4.75
N SER A 100 10.69 5.51 -4.04
CA SER A 100 12.11 5.63 -4.37
C SER A 100 12.82 4.28 -4.33
N LEU A 101 12.60 3.48 -3.29
CA LEU A 101 13.23 2.16 -3.17
C LEU A 101 12.84 1.22 -4.29
N PHE A 102 11.57 1.24 -4.70
CA PHE A 102 11.06 0.40 -5.78
C PHE A 102 11.60 0.86 -7.14
N THR A 103 11.54 2.16 -7.43
CA THR A 103 12.01 2.73 -8.70
C THR A 103 13.52 2.61 -8.87
N ASP A 104 14.30 2.78 -7.80
CA ASP A 104 15.74 2.56 -7.80
C ASP A 104 16.10 1.10 -8.13
N HIS A 105 15.33 0.14 -7.58
CA HIS A 105 15.57 -1.28 -7.80
C HIS A 105 15.34 -1.69 -9.26
N TYR A 106 14.29 -1.18 -9.90
CA TYR A 106 13.94 -1.52 -11.28
C TYR A 106 14.45 -0.53 -12.33
N GLY A 107 15.22 0.48 -11.95
CA GLY A 107 15.73 1.51 -12.87
C GLY A 107 14.64 2.37 -13.49
N ILE A 108 13.52 2.57 -12.80
CA ILE A 108 12.39 3.37 -13.28
C ILE A 108 12.66 4.84 -13.00
N ASP A 109 12.50 5.71 -13.99
CA ASP A 109 12.60 7.16 -13.78
C ASP A 109 11.33 7.73 -13.14
N ALA A 110 11.36 7.80 -11.80
CA ALA A 110 10.24 8.32 -11.01
C ALA A 110 10.14 9.85 -10.97
N ARG A 111 11.06 10.61 -11.59
CA ARG A 111 11.08 12.08 -11.51
C ARG A 111 9.84 12.71 -12.13
N THR A 112 9.25 12.07 -13.10
CA THR A 112 8.03 12.51 -13.80
C THR A 112 6.74 11.99 -13.17
N MET A 113 6.81 11.00 -12.28
CA MET A 113 5.63 10.42 -11.63
C MET A 113 5.10 11.36 -10.55
N ARG A 114 3.90 11.85 -10.73
CA ARG A 114 3.14 12.57 -9.70
C ARG A 114 2.40 11.58 -8.80
N MET A 115 1.92 12.05 -7.67
CA MET A 115 1.03 11.27 -6.83
C MET A 115 -0.24 10.91 -7.59
N GLY A 116 -0.62 9.64 -7.56
CA GLY A 116 -1.74 9.08 -8.33
C GLY A 116 -1.37 8.58 -9.72
N ASP A 117 -0.18 8.91 -10.23
CA ASP A 117 0.30 8.41 -11.51
C ASP A 117 0.72 6.92 -11.40
N HIS A 118 0.73 6.27 -12.55
CA HIS A 118 1.35 4.96 -12.71
C HIS A 118 2.28 4.93 -13.93
N CYS A 119 3.17 3.96 -13.95
CA CYS A 119 3.99 3.62 -15.11
C CYS A 119 4.16 2.11 -15.21
N ASP A 120 4.28 1.62 -16.42
CA ASP A 120 4.50 0.21 -16.68
C ASP A 120 5.99 -0.12 -16.70
N PHE A 121 6.33 -1.30 -16.18
CA PHE A 121 7.67 -1.89 -16.30
C PHE A 121 7.56 -3.37 -16.65
N THR A 122 8.63 -3.93 -17.19
CA THR A 122 8.70 -5.35 -17.54
C THR A 122 9.40 -6.13 -16.44
N PHE A 123 8.77 -7.19 -15.94
CA PHE A 123 9.34 -8.13 -15.00
C PHE A 123 9.14 -9.58 -15.46
N ASP A 124 10.24 -10.33 -15.66
CA ASP A 124 10.24 -11.71 -16.14
C ASP A 124 9.29 -11.91 -17.36
N GLY A 125 9.35 -10.98 -18.34
CA GLY A 125 8.59 -11.03 -19.59
C GLY A 125 7.11 -10.61 -19.49
N ARG A 126 6.63 -10.16 -18.34
CA ARG A 126 5.26 -9.62 -18.15
C ARG A 126 5.28 -8.14 -17.85
N THR A 127 4.23 -7.44 -18.23
CA THR A 127 4.02 -6.04 -17.87
C THR A 127 3.38 -5.96 -16.49
N VAL A 128 3.94 -5.10 -15.63
CA VAL A 128 3.42 -4.76 -14.30
C VAL A 128 3.36 -3.25 -14.18
N SER A 129 2.25 -2.72 -13.65
CA SER A 129 2.08 -1.28 -13.45
C SER A 129 2.50 -0.89 -12.04
N LEU A 130 3.41 0.08 -11.92
CA LEU A 130 3.74 0.71 -10.64
C LEU A 130 2.86 1.93 -10.40
N TYR A 131 2.11 1.95 -9.31
CA TYR A 131 1.29 3.08 -8.87
C TYR A 131 1.98 3.83 -7.72
N ARG A 132 2.13 5.15 -7.85
CA ARG A 132 2.61 6.03 -6.80
C ARG A 132 1.43 6.61 -6.02
N GLN A 133 1.23 6.15 -4.78
CA GLN A 133 0.11 6.58 -3.95
C GLN A 133 0.55 7.46 -2.76
N PRO A 134 -0.35 8.30 -2.21
CA PRO A 134 -0.05 9.06 -1.02
C PRO A 134 0.28 8.14 0.16
N SER A 135 1.16 8.61 1.04
CA SER A 135 1.43 7.91 2.29
C SER A 135 0.16 7.78 3.12
N SER A 136 -0.06 6.59 3.67
CA SER A 136 -1.14 6.33 4.63
C SER A 136 -0.86 6.89 6.03
N SER A 137 0.34 7.38 6.29
CA SER A 137 0.68 8.03 7.56
C SER A 137 -0.17 9.28 7.80
N ARG A 138 -0.67 9.48 9.02
CA ARG A 138 -1.33 10.74 9.41
C ARG A 138 -0.40 11.93 9.45
N ALA A 139 0.91 11.71 9.56
CA ALA A 139 1.89 12.78 9.44
C ALA A 139 1.97 13.36 8.01
N PHE A 140 1.48 12.63 7.00
CA PHE A 140 1.37 13.13 5.64
C PHE A 140 0.19 14.12 5.54
N PRO A 141 0.39 15.37 5.08
CA PRO A 141 -0.58 16.47 5.16
C PRO A 141 -1.69 16.34 4.12
N MET A 142 -2.45 15.25 4.16
CA MET A 142 -3.59 14.99 3.29
C MET A 142 -4.72 14.35 4.10
N ARG A 143 -5.96 14.78 3.88
CA ARG A 143 -7.15 14.22 4.55
C ARG A 143 -7.39 12.80 4.11
N LEU A 144 -7.98 11.99 4.99
CA LEU A 144 -8.30 10.58 4.75
C LEU A 144 -9.12 10.38 3.46
N GLU A 145 -10.15 11.19 3.27
CA GLU A 145 -11.04 11.09 2.11
C GLU A 145 -10.30 11.40 0.80
N GLN A 146 -9.38 12.37 0.83
CA GLN A 146 -8.54 12.68 -0.33
C GLN A 146 -7.57 11.53 -0.64
N LYS A 147 -6.93 10.93 0.38
CA LYS A 147 -6.12 9.72 0.19
C LYS A 147 -6.96 8.61 -0.44
N ALA A 148 -8.16 8.35 0.10
CA ALA A 148 -9.05 7.32 -0.40
C ALA A 148 -9.43 7.53 -1.87
N THR A 149 -9.58 8.77 -2.35
CA THR A 149 -9.85 9.05 -3.77
C THR A 149 -8.73 8.54 -4.67
N TYR A 150 -7.46 8.75 -4.31
CA TYR A 150 -6.31 8.25 -5.06
C TYR A 150 -6.29 6.72 -5.12
N TYR A 151 -6.45 6.08 -3.96
CA TYR A 151 -6.46 4.60 -3.88
C TYR A 151 -7.66 4.00 -4.63
N LYS A 152 -8.83 4.62 -4.53
CA LYS A 152 -10.03 4.15 -5.23
C LYS A 152 -9.85 4.16 -6.74
N SER A 153 -9.36 5.27 -7.30
CA SER A 153 -9.08 5.38 -8.74
C SER A 153 -8.13 4.27 -9.21
N MET A 154 -7.07 3.98 -8.46
CA MET A 154 -6.14 2.89 -8.75
C MET A 154 -6.83 1.51 -8.69
N PHE A 155 -7.67 1.24 -7.68
CA PHE A 155 -8.39 -0.03 -7.57
C PHE A 155 -9.40 -0.23 -8.70
N GLU A 156 -10.05 0.85 -9.15
CA GLU A 156 -10.93 0.86 -10.33
C GLU A 156 -10.14 0.54 -11.60
N ASP A 157 -8.99 1.17 -11.79
CA ASP A 157 -8.08 0.96 -12.93
C ASP A 157 -7.55 -0.49 -12.98
N LEU A 158 -7.19 -1.06 -11.83
CA LEU A 158 -6.79 -2.47 -11.71
C LEU A 158 -7.96 -3.47 -11.84
N GLY A 159 -9.20 -2.98 -11.90
CA GLY A 159 -10.42 -3.80 -12.00
C GLY A 159 -10.83 -4.50 -10.70
N LEU A 160 -10.19 -4.18 -9.56
CA LEU A 160 -10.47 -4.84 -8.28
C LEU A 160 -11.85 -4.48 -7.73
N MET A 161 -12.34 -3.26 -8.00
CA MET A 161 -13.67 -2.81 -7.56
C MET A 161 -14.80 -3.53 -8.30
N ALA A 162 -14.61 -3.83 -9.58
CA ALA A 162 -15.64 -4.50 -10.40
C ALA A 162 -15.83 -5.97 -10.02
N SER A 163 -14.79 -6.63 -9.55
CA SER A 163 -14.82 -8.03 -9.11
C SER A 163 -15.29 -8.22 -7.66
N TRP A 164 -15.30 -7.15 -6.88
CA TRP A 164 -15.67 -7.18 -5.46
C TRP A 164 -17.19 -7.37 -5.28
N ARG A 165 -17.58 -8.30 -4.39
CA ARG A 165 -18.97 -8.58 -4.01
C ARG A 165 -19.08 -8.51 -2.48
N PRO A 166 -19.61 -7.42 -1.91
CA PRO A 166 -19.67 -7.23 -0.45
C PRO A 166 -20.58 -8.22 0.29
N ASP A 167 -21.44 -8.94 -0.43
CA ASP A 167 -22.44 -9.83 0.16
C ASP A 167 -21.87 -11.21 0.59
N ILE A 168 -20.56 -11.42 0.46
CA ILE A 168 -19.90 -12.70 0.75
C ILE A 168 -19.20 -12.69 2.13
N LEU A 169 -19.17 -11.55 2.84
CA LEU A 169 -18.55 -11.40 4.17
C LEU A 169 -19.55 -11.33 5.31
#